data_d2ad9d70ea37bdd76837b5854f6bcf7c
#
_entry.id   d2ad9d70ea37bdd76837b5854f6bcf7c
#
_cell.length_a   1.000
_cell.length_b   1.000
_cell.length_c   1.000
_cell.angle_alpha   90.00
_cell.angle_beta   90.00
_cell.angle_gamma   90.00
#
_symmetry.space_group_name_H-M   'P 1'
#
loop_
_entity.id
_entity.type
_entity.pdbx_description
1 polymer ?
#
loop_
_entity_poly.entity_id
_entity_poly.type
_entity_poly.pdbx_seq_one_letter_code
_entity_poly.pdbx_strand_id
1 'polypeptide(L)'
;MTNMQEMLGSMGEGEEGIATNVDIVFVIDATRSMQTTIDMVKESALSFQDKLYDFMDEAKRSINNLRIKVVWFRDFYYDGNYAYDESKFFELPEEKEEFRDFVNGIHEAGGGDDPESGLEALSMAMRSDFVQEGEKKRHIIVLHTSCCVDNKNDINISCNSFLTFAH
;
A
#
# COMPACT_ATOMS: atom_id res chain seq x y z
N MET A 1 2.69 -8.38 14.47
CA MET A 1 2.88 -7.10 13.76
C MET A 1 4.10 -7.22 12.89
N THR A 2 3.94 -7.45 11.60
CA THR A 2 5.04 -7.29 10.66
C THR A 2 5.32 -5.79 10.61
N ASN A 3 6.42 -5.36 11.21
CA ASN A 3 6.73 -3.95 11.21
C ASN A 3 7.36 -3.56 9.84
N MET A 4 7.42 -2.28 9.57
CA MET A 4 8.01 -1.76 8.34
C MET A 4 9.46 -2.28 8.11
N GLN A 5 10.22 -2.52 9.18
CA GLN A 5 11.57 -3.08 9.11
C GLN A 5 11.62 -4.51 8.59
N GLU A 6 10.64 -5.36 8.99
CA GLU A 6 10.52 -6.73 8.46
C GLU A 6 10.11 -6.71 6.98
N MET A 7 9.20 -5.78 6.60
CA MET A 7 8.81 -5.57 5.22
C MET A 7 10.00 -5.13 4.37
N LEU A 8 10.77 -4.15 4.82
CA LEU A 8 11.96 -3.65 4.13
C LEU A 8 13.07 -4.72 4.09
N GLY A 9 13.22 -5.53 5.13
CA GLY A 9 14.15 -6.67 5.17
C GLY A 9 13.79 -7.74 4.15
N SER A 10 12.50 -7.97 3.87
CA SER A 10 12.05 -8.93 2.85
C SER A 10 12.29 -8.46 1.41
N MET A 11 12.63 -7.19 1.20
CA MET A 11 12.93 -6.63 -0.14
C MET A 11 14.24 -7.18 -0.76
N GLY A 12 14.88 -8.13 -0.10
CA GLY A 12 15.84 -9.02 -0.70
C GLY A 12 17.30 -8.65 -0.47
N GLU A 13 18.13 -9.68 -0.44
CA GLU A 13 19.58 -9.59 -0.50
C GLU A 13 19.98 -9.09 -1.89
N GLY A 14 20.18 -7.77 -2.04
CA GLY A 14 20.68 -7.18 -3.28
C GLY A 14 22.22 -7.27 -3.32
N GLU A 15 22.76 -7.79 -4.40
CA GLU A 15 24.16 -7.60 -4.72
C GLU A 15 24.46 -6.12 -4.93
N GLU A 16 25.60 -5.62 -4.43
CA GLU A 16 26.02 -4.24 -4.64
C GLU A 16 26.02 -3.89 -6.14
N GLY A 17 25.30 -2.85 -6.51
CA GLY A 17 25.32 -2.28 -7.86
C GLY A 17 24.20 -2.71 -8.81
N ILE A 18 23.26 -3.56 -8.40
CA ILE A 18 22.14 -3.93 -9.26
C ILE A 18 20.97 -2.96 -9.03
N ALA A 19 20.61 -2.30 -10.10
CA ALA A 19 19.48 -1.37 -10.16
C ALA A 19 18.13 -2.07 -9.90
N THR A 20 17.39 -1.58 -8.91
CA THR A 20 16.10 -2.15 -8.53
C THR A 20 14.96 -1.16 -8.82
N ASN A 21 13.96 -1.59 -9.57
CA ASN A 21 12.70 -0.87 -9.75
C ASN A 21 11.70 -1.37 -8.69
N VAL A 22 11.09 -0.45 -7.96
CA VAL A 22 10.17 -0.75 -6.87
C VAL A 22 8.82 -0.10 -7.15
N ASP A 23 7.77 -0.90 -7.23
CA ASP A 23 6.39 -0.45 -7.29
C ASP A 23 5.67 -0.82 -6.00
N ILE A 24 4.99 0.15 -5.42
CA ILE A 24 4.22 -0.03 -4.20
C ILE A 24 2.78 0.41 -4.43
N VAL A 25 1.83 -0.43 -4.05
CA VAL A 25 0.40 -0.09 -4.06
C VAL A 25 -0.10 -0.07 -2.63
N PHE A 26 -0.49 1.10 -2.15
CA PHE A 26 -1.23 1.23 -0.90
C PHE A 26 -2.72 1.01 -1.17
N VAL A 27 -3.32 0.08 -0.45
CA VAL A 27 -4.76 -0.21 -0.47
C VAL A 27 -5.32 0.23 0.87
N ILE A 28 -6.11 1.30 0.87
CA ILE A 28 -6.56 1.99 2.08
C ILE A 28 -8.07 1.83 2.23
N ASP A 29 -8.48 1.22 3.32
CA ASP A 29 -9.87 1.21 3.76
C ASP A 29 -10.26 2.63 4.18
N ALA A 30 -11.26 3.19 3.49
CA ALA A 30 -11.81 4.52 3.74
C ALA A 30 -13.26 4.46 4.25
N THR A 31 -13.66 3.34 4.86
CA THR A 31 -14.94 3.22 5.55
C THR A 31 -14.97 4.04 6.84
N ARG A 32 -16.16 4.31 7.36
CA ARG A 32 -16.35 5.10 8.57
C ARG A 32 -15.69 4.48 9.81
N SER A 33 -15.51 3.17 9.84
CA SER A 33 -14.78 2.48 10.91
C SER A 33 -13.32 2.94 11.03
N MET A 34 -12.74 3.47 9.95
CA MET A 34 -11.38 4.02 9.91
C MET A 34 -11.26 5.45 10.45
N GLN A 35 -12.33 6.11 10.86
CA GLN A 35 -12.35 7.51 11.30
C GLN A 35 -11.27 7.86 12.33
N THR A 36 -10.94 6.94 13.22
CA THR A 36 -9.92 7.16 14.28
C THR A 36 -8.50 6.84 13.84
N THR A 37 -8.31 6.20 12.71
CA THR A 37 -7.02 5.67 12.26
C THR A 37 -6.59 6.16 10.87
N ILE A 38 -7.51 6.74 10.10
CA ILE A 38 -7.24 7.17 8.72
C ILE A 38 -6.07 8.16 8.62
N ASP A 39 -5.96 9.09 9.57
CA ASP A 39 -4.87 10.06 9.57
C ASP A 39 -3.52 9.39 9.82
N MET A 40 -3.44 8.39 10.71
CA MET A 40 -2.23 7.60 10.92
C MET A 40 -1.84 6.81 9.67
N VAL A 41 -2.82 6.25 8.95
CA VAL A 41 -2.59 5.52 7.70
C VAL A 41 -2.04 6.47 6.63
N LYS A 42 -2.63 7.65 6.48
CA LYS A 42 -2.14 8.70 5.57
C LYS A 42 -0.71 9.12 5.91
N GLU A 43 -0.44 9.41 7.18
CA GLU A 43 0.91 9.78 7.65
C GLU A 43 1.92 8.65 7.38
N SER A 44 1.53 7.40 7.61
CA SER A 44 2.36 6.24 7.31
C SER A 44 2.69 6.14 5.83
N ALA A 45 1.70 6.32 4.94
CA ALA A 45 1.89 6.30 3.50
C ALA A 45 2.80 7.45 3.04
N LEU A 46 2.58 8.68 3.54
CA LEU A 46 3.36 9.86 3.18
C LEU A 46 4.82 9.81 3.67
N SER A 47 5.06 9.20 4.83
CA SER A 47 6.42 9.04 5.39
C SER A 47 7.16 7.82 4.84
N PHE A 48 6.48 6.96 4.10
CA PHE A 48 7.05 5.70 3.63
C PHE A 48 8.26 5.90 2.72
N GLN A 49 8.19 6.84 1.81
CA GLN A 49 9.28 7.14 0.87
C GLN A 49 10.58 7.49 1.61
N ASP A 50 10.50 8.43 2.55
CA ASP A 50 11.67 8.92 3.28
C ASP A 50 12.29 7.76 4.08
N LYS A 51 11.47 6.98 4.79
CA LYS A 51 11.92 5.80 5.55
C LYS A 51 12.53 4.71 4.65
N LEU A 52 12.00 4.53 3.44
CA LEU A 52 12.53 3.55 2.50
C LEU A 52 13.92 3.96 2.01
N TYR A 53 14.11 5.24 1.66
CA TYR A 53 15.42 5.73 1.22
C TYR A 53 16.45 5.64 2.35
N ASP A 54 16.10 6.04 3.57
CA ASP A 54 16.99 5.92 4.74
C ASP A 54 17.43 4.46 4.95
N PHE A 55 16.47 3.52 4.90
CA PHE A 55 16.77 2.11 5.04
C PHE A 55 17.67 1.57 3.92
N MET A 56 17.43 1.98 2.68
CA MET A 56 18.23 1.53 1.54
C MET A 56 19.66 2.08 1.61
N ASP A 57 19.82 3.33 2.07
CA ASP A 57 21.14 3.94 2.27
C ASP A 57 21.93 3.19 3.37
N GLU A 58 21.30 2.92 4.52
CA GLU A 58 21.89 2.13 5.59
C GLU A 58 22.29 0.73 5.11
N ALA A 59 21.51 0.10 4.27
CA ALA A 59 21.76 -1.21 3.69
C ALA A 59 22.75 -1.18 2.52
N LYS A 60 23.26 -0.01 2.11
CA LYS A 60 24.12 0.20 0.93
C LYS A 60 23.51 -0.36 -0.35
N ARG A 61 22.22 -0.17 -0.51
CA ARG A 61 21.43 -0.60 -1.67
C ARG A 61 20.91 0.62 -2.41
N SER A 62 20.69 0.50 -3.72
CA SER A 62 20.11 1.56 -4.53
C SER A 62 18.75 1.18 -5.09
N ILE A 63 17.84 2.15 -5.09
CA ILE A 63 16.58 2.09 -5.84
C ILE A 63 16.76 2.99 -7.05
N ASN A 64 16.52 2.47 -8.25
CA ASN A 64 16.59 3.28 -9.48
C ASN A 64 15.30 4.06 -9.69
N ASN A 65 14.17 3.36 -9.60
CA ASN A 65 12.86 3.97 -9.73
C ASN A 65 11.97 3.47 -8.60
N LEU A 66 11.36 4.40 -7.91
CA LEU A 66 10.31 4.14 -6.95
C LEU A 66 9.00 4.71 -7.46
N ARG A 67 8.01 3.86 -7.67
CA ARG A 67 6.65 4.29 -8.01
C ARG A 67 5.67 3.86 -6.94
N ILE A 68 4.79 4.78 -6.57
CA ILE A 68 3.74 4.51 -5.57
C ILE A 68 2.37 4.78 -6.19
N LYS A 69 1.47 3.84 -6.03
CA LYS A 69 0.06 3.97 -6.37
C LYS A 69 -0.77 3.86 -5.10
N VAL A 70 -1.86 4.59 -5.04
CA VAL A 70 -2.83 4.53 -3.95
C VAL A 70 -4.17 4.09 -4.50
N VAL A 71 -4.73 3.13 -3.82
CA VAL A 71 -6.11 2.64 -4.02
C VAL A 71 -6.82 2.84 -2.70
N TRP A 72 -7.98 3.45 -2.69
CA TRP A 72 -8.82 3.45 -1.51
C TRP A 72 -10.17 2.83 -1.84
N PHE A 73 -10.77 2.19 -0.82
CA PHE A 73 -12.04 1.49 -0.99
C PHE A 73 -12.96 1.71 0.21
N ARG A 74 -14.24 1.48 -0.04
CA ARG A 74 -15.33 1.39 0.93
C ARG A 74 -16.12 0.11 0.65
N ASP A 75 -17.36 0.04 1.10
CA ASP A 75 -18.22 -1.11 0.83
C ASP A 75 -18.81 -1.02 -0.59
N PHE A 76 -18.41 -1.93 -1.48
CA PHE A 76 -18.90 -1.94 -2.86
C PHE A 76 -20.39 -2.18 -2.98
N TYR A 77 -20.98 -2.84 -2.01
CA TYR A 77 -22.42 -3.10 -2.02
C TYR A 77 -23.23 -1.87 -1.62
N TYR A 78 -22.81 -1.14 -0.59
CA TYR A 78 -23.52 0.00 -0.04
C TYR A 78 -23.17 1.33 -0.72
N ASP A 79 -21.90 1.54 -1.03
CA ASP A 79 -21.40 2.82 -1.53
C ASP A 79 -21.41 2.91 -3.06
N GLY A 80 -21.59 1.77 -3.76
CA GLY A 80 -21.73 1.71 -5.22
C GLY A 80 -20.57 2.38 -5.96
N ASN A 81 -20.88 3.37 -6.79
CA ASN A 81 -19.87 4.09 -7.60
C ASN A 81 -18.90 4.95 -6.76
N TYR A 82 -19.18 5.15 -5.48
CA TYR A 82 -18.33 5.92 -4.56
C TYR A 82 -17.50 5.01 -3.64
N ALA A 83 -17.50 3.72 -3.91
CA ALA A 83 -16.84 2.72 -3.07
C ALA A 83 -15.36 2.54 -3.38
N TYR A 84 -14.85 3.12 -4.46
CA TYR A 84 -13.50 2.88 -4.95
C TYR A 84 -12.98 4.04 -5.77
N ASP A 85 -11.70 4.35 -5.59
CA ASP A 85 -10.93 5.18 -6.51
C ASP A 85 -9.45 4.79 -6.45
N GLU A 86 -8.71 5.11 -7.49
CA GLU A 86 -7.29 4.79 -7.59
C GLU A 86 -6.51 5.92 -8.27
N SER A 87 -5.28 6.11 -7.82
CA SER A 87 -4.34 7.01 -8.49
C SER A 87 -3.66 6.34 -9.68
N LYS A 88 -2.95 7.12 -10.48
CA LYS A 88 -1.84 6.62 -11.29
C LYS A 88 -0.72 6.08 -10.39
N PHE A 89 0.29 5.46 -10.96
CA PHE A 89 1.59 5.33 -10.30
C PHE A 89 2.29 6.70 -10.32
N PHE A 90 2.64 7.20 -9.13
CA PHE A 90 3.46 8.41 -8.96
C PHE A 90 4.93 8.02 -8.96
N GLU A 91 5.74 8.67 -9.77
CA GLU A 91 7.20 8.53 -9.76
C GLU A 91 7.79 9.39 -8.65
N LEU A 92 8.51 8.78 -7.73
CA LEU A 92 9.09 9.48 -6.58
C LEU A 92 10.62 9.57 -6.69
N PRO A 93 11.20 10.74 -6.36
CA PRO A 93 10.58 11.87 -5.62
C PRO A 93 9.84 12.92 -6.48
N GLU A 94 9.86 12.83 -7.81
CA GLU A 94 9.44 13.88 -8.72
C GLU A 94 7.98 14.28 -8.52
N GLU A 95 7.08 13.31 -8.35
CA GLU A 95 5.64 13.52 -8.21
C GLU A 95 5.15 13.45 -6.74
N LYS A 96 6.03 13.75 -5.78
CA LYS A 96 5.73 13.66 -4.33
C LYS A 96 4.55 14.53 -3.91
N GLU A 97 4.41 15.72 -4.47
CA GLU A 97 3.31 16.63 -4.11
C GLU A 97 1.97 16.12 -4.65
N GLU A 98 1.93 15.60 -5.89
CA GLU A 98 0.71 15.01 -6.44
C GLU A 98 0.26 13.78 -5.63
N PHE A 99 1.23 12.95 -5.23
CA PHE A 99 0.98 11.82 -4.34
C PHE A 99 0.39 12.27 -3.00
N ARG A 100 0.97 13.32 -2.39
CA ARG A 100 0.51 13.90 -1.13
C ARG A 100 -0.92 14.43 -1.26
N ASP A 101 -1.21 15.17 -2.33
CA ASP A 101 -2.53 15.73 -2.57
C ASP A 101 -3.58 14.64 -2.72
N PHE A 102 -3.27 13.56 -3.46
CA PHE A 102 -4.17 12.42 -3.59
C PHE A 102 -4.45 11.76 -2.24
N VAL A 103 -3.42 11.46 -1.45
CA VAL A 103 -3.56 10.83 -0.12
C VAL A 103 -4.39 11.72 0.83
N ASN A 104 -4.12 13.03 0.84
CA ASN A 104 -4.86 13.96 1.69
C ASN A 104 -6.33 14.09 1.27
N GLY A 105 -6.63 13.89 0.00
CA GLY A 105 -7.99 13.89 -0.53
C GLY A 105 -8.85 12.69 -0.14
N ILE A 106 -8.26 11.63 0.43
CA ILE A 106 -9.01 10.47 0.91
C ILE A 106 -9.76 10.86 2.18
N HIS A 107 -11.06 10.61 2.21
CA HIS A 107 -11.89 10.85 3.38
C HIS A 107 -12.68 9.60 3.73
N GLU A 108 -12.79 9.35 5.03
CA GLU A 108 -13.63 8.28 5.53
C GLU A 108 -15.11 8.61 5.34
N ALA A 109 -15.85 7.69 4.79
CA ALA A 109 -17.30 7.77 4.64
C ALA A 109 -17.88 6.40 4.34
N GLY A 110 -19.20 6.29 4.34
CA GLY A 110 -19.91 5.07 3.94
C GLY A 110 -19.56 3.88 4.82
N GLY A 111 -19.48 2.71 4.19
CA GLY A 111 -19.41 1.43 4.88
C GLY A 111 -20.77 0.93 5.31
N GLY A 112 -20.99 -0.36 5.18
CA GLY A 112 -22.23 -1.04 5.56
C GLY A 112 -21.99 -1.99 6.74
N ASP A 113 -22.38 -3.23 6.57
CA ASP A 113 -22.12 -4.31 7.50
C ASP A 113 -20.82 -5.02 7.15
N ASP A 114 -20.15 -5.64 8.15
CA ASP A 114 -19.05 -6.57 7.89
C ASP A 114 -19.53 -7.77 7.04
N PRO A 115 -18.67 -8.30 6.13
CA PRO A 115 -17.28 -7.96 5.86
C PRO A 115 -17.12 -6.85 4.83
N GLU A 116 -16.12 -5.99 5.04
CA GLU A 116 -15.74 -4.94 4.09
C GLU A 116 -15.13 -5.50 2.80
N SER A 117 -15.15 -4.72 1.73
CA SER A 117 -14.72 -5.13 0.38
C SER A 117 -13.18 -5.17 0.20
N GLY A 118 -12.44 -5.50 1.24
CA GLY A 118 -10.96 -5.48 1.23
C GLY A 118 -10.33 -6.50 0.29
N LEU A 119 -10.95 -7.68 0.12
CA LEU A 119 -10.43 -8.71 -0.80
C LEU A 119 -10.64 -8.32 -2.26
N GLU A 120 -11.76 -7.69 -2.57
CA GLU A 120 -12.06 -7.14 -3.90
C GLU A 120 -11.07 -6.02 -4.23
N ALA A 121 -10.85 -5.08 -3.31
CA ALA A 121 -9.89 -4.00 -3.47
C ALA A 121 -8.45 -4.54 -3.65
N LEU A 122 -8.06 -5.56 -2.89
CA LEU A 122 -6.77 -6.24 -3.04
C LEU A 122 -6.66 -6.90 -4.43
N SER A 123 -7.70 -7.59 -4.89
CA SER A 123 -7.73 -8.19 -6.21
C SER A 123 -7.59 -7.15 -7.34
N MET A 124 -8.16 -5.96 -7.15
CA MET A 124 -8.02 -4.84 -8.10
C MET A 124 -6.58 -4.29 -8.06
N ALA A 125 -6.01 -4.10 -6.88
CA ALA A 125 -4.63 -3.65 -6.72
C ALA A 125 -3.61 -4.60 -7.39
N MET A 126 -3.83 -5.91 -7.30
CA MET A 126 -2.99 -6.93 -7.97
C MET A 126 -3.00 -6.83 -9.50
N ARG A 127 -3.97 -6.16 -10.09
CA ARG A 127 -4.07 -5.93 -11.54
C ARG A 127 -3.48 -4.58 -11.97
N SER A 128 -2.85 -3.85 -11.07
CA SER A 128 -2.18 -2.60 -11.39
C SER A 128 -1.10 -2.81 -12.45
N ASP A 129 -0.81 -1.76 -13.21
CA ASP A 129 0.19 -1.79 -14.28
C ASP A 129 1.60 -1.67 -13.69
N PHE A 130 2.05 -2.75 -13.05
CA PHE A 130 3.37 -2.86 -12.44
C PHE A 130 4.47 -2.86 -13.49
N VAL A 131 5.62 -2.28 -13.14
CA VAL A 131 6.81 -2.25 -14.00
C VAL A 131 7.24 -3.67 -14.37
N GLN A 132 7.42 -3.91 -15.66
CA GLN A 132 7.87 -5.20 -16.19
C GLN A 132 9.33 -5.17 -16.63
N GLU A 133 9.92 -3.98 -16.71
CA GLU A 133 11.28 -3.74 -17.19
C GLU A 133 12.27 -3.65 -16.03
N GLY A 134 13.55 -3.90 -16.34
CA GLY A 134 14.67 -3.82 -15.40
C GLY A 134 15.18 -5.19 -14.92
N GLU A 135 16.42 -5.20 -14.42
CA GLU A 135 17.07 -6.44 -13.95
C GLU A 135 16.44 -6.97 -12.66
N LYS A 136 16.15 -6.08 -11.72
CA LYS A 136 15.41 -6.40 -10.49
C LYS A 136 14.14 -5.58 -10.38
N LYS A 137 13.06 -6.25 -10.05
CA LYS A 137 11.74 -5.64 -9.84
C LYS A 137 11.19 -6.10 -8.49
N ARG A 138 10.51 -5.19 -7.81
CA ARG A 138 9.77 -5.50 -6.59
C ARG A 138 8.39 -4.88 -6.68
N HIS A 139 7.38 -5.71 -6.56
CA HIS A 139 5.98 -5.29 -6.51
C HIS A 139 5.46 -5.55 -5.11
N ILE A 140 5.02 -4.52 -4.43
CA ILE A 140 4.59 -4.57 -3.04
C ILE A 140 3.17 -4.02 -2.96
N ILE A 141 2.29 -4.74 -2.29
CA ILE A 141 0.95 -4.27 -1.97
C ILE A 141 0.82 -4.19 -0.44
N VAL A 142 0.42 -3.04 0.04
CA VAL A 142 0.22 -2.76 1.47
C VAL A 142 -1.25 -2.49 1.71
N LEU A 143 -1.93 -3.41 2.38
CA LEU A 143 -3.34 -3.28 2.73
C LEU A 143 -3.50 -2.73 4.15
N HIS A 144 -4.23 -1.64 4.27
CA HIS A 144 -4.68 -1.06 5.53
C HIS A 144 -6.20 -1.21 5.64
N THR A 145 -6.67 -2.00 6.59
CA THR A 145 -8.09 -2.21 6.85
C THR A 145 -8.34 -2.36 8.35
N SER A 146 -9.51 -1.94 8.80
CA SER A 146 -10.01 -2.18 10.15
C SER A 146 -10.69 -3.54 10.28
N CYS A 147 -11.02 -4.19 9.17
CA CYS A 147 -11.73 -5.45 9.17
C CYS A 147 -10.82 -6.61 9.53
N CYS A 148 -11.25 -7.41 10.51
CA CYS A 148 -10.69 -8.73 10.75
C CYS A 148 -11.19 -9.62 9.59
N VAL A 149 -10.29 -10.03 8.69
CA VAL A 149 -10.64 -11.08 7.73
C VAL A 149 -10.83 -12.36 8.53
N ASP A 150 -12.08 -12.69 8.82
CA ASP A 150 -12.46 -13.96 9.43
C ASP A 150 -12.19 -15.08 8.41
N ASN A 151 -10.94 -15.49 8.33
CA ASN A 151 -10.61 -16.68 7.60
C ASN A 151 -10.64 -17.86 8.59
N LYS A 152 -11.62 -18.74 8.42
CA LYS A 152 -11.75 -19.99 9.20
C LYS A 152 -10.56 -20.95 9.07
N ASN A 153 -9.50 -20.54 8.38
CA ASN A 153 -8.25 -21.27 8.18
C ASN A 153 -7.03 -20.42 8.63
N ASP A 154 -6.88 -20.16 9.94
CA ASP A 154 -5.64 -19.84 10.66
C ASP A 154 -4.72 -18.71 10.12
N ILE A 155 -5.21 -17.75 9.36
CA ILE A 155 -4.47 -16.51 9.12
C ILE A 155 -5.04 -15.45 10.06
N ASN A 156 -4.38 -15.26 11.20
CA ASN A 156 -4.72 -14.22 12.18
C ASN A 156 -4.25 -12.87 11.64
N ILE A 157 -5.08 -12.20 10.84
CA ILE A 157 -4.83 -10.83 10.39
C ILE A 157 -5.41 -9.91 11.46
N SER A 158 -4.56 -9.47 12.38
CA SER A 158 -4.97 -8.48 13.39
C SER A 158 -5.19 -7.10 12.73
N CYS A 159 -6.13 -6.34 13.25
CA CYS A 159 -6.35 -4.93 12.90
C CYS A 159 -5.02 -4.16 12.83
N ASN A 160 -4.68 -3.58 11.69
CA ASN A 160 -3.39 -3.03 11.24
C ASN A 160 -2.48 -4.04 10.51
N SER A 161 -3.03 -4.97 9.77
CA SER A 161 -2.25 -5.96 9.04
C SER A 161 -1.67 -5.36 7.76
N PHE A 162 -0.36 -5.47 7.65
CA PHE A 162 0.36 -5.26 6.39
C PHE A 162 0.45 -6.61 5.68
N LEU A 163 -0.21 -6.76 4.54
CA LEU A 163 0.00 -7.89 3.66
C LEU A 163 0.99 -7.49 2.59
N THR A 164 2.13 -8.13 2.55
CA THR A 164 3.15 -7.91 1.52
C THR A 164 3.15 -9.10 0.58
N PHE A 165 2.86 -8.86 -0.69
CA PHE A 165 3.10 -9.80 -1.77
C PHE A 165 4.32 -9.31 -2.56
N ALA A 166 5.40 -10.09 -2.58
CA ALA A 166 6.57 -9.82 -3.41
C ALA A 166 6.65 -10.88 -4.52
N HIS A 167 6.73 -10.41 -5.77
CA HIS A 167 7.08 -11.23 -6.94
C HIS A 167 8.38 -10.75 -7.54
#